data_8716b8772ec3110cc84f3772fae7973f
#
_entry.id   8716b8772ec3110cc84f3772fae7973f
#
_cell.length_a   1.000
_cell.length_b   1.000
_cell.length_c   1.000
_cell.angle_alpha   90.00
_cell.angle_beta   90.00
_cell.angle_gamma   90.00
#
_symmetry.space_group_name_H-M   'P 1'
#
loop_
_entity.id
_entity.type
_entity.pdbx_description
1 polymer ?
#
loop_
_entity_poly.entity_id
_entity_poly.type
_entity_poly.pdbx_seq_one_letter_code
_entity_poly.pdbx_strand_id
1 'polypeptide(L)'
;MHRRIESAMTMMTDPRHFKLRLFIEGNIIGVATGMVIALFRYLLELSEEYLPVLYRWLPEHIVWIPVWFLALFLCSWVLYRIVSKDGMTSGSGIPQIKGILLGEMDMNWARVLVLKFTGAVLGIGAGMSLGREGPSVQLGACLGQGLGRLTHRSYAESHYLLTAGAGAGLAAAFNAPLAGVIFCLEELTKNFSAFVLMGAISAAVTATTVTQYFFGMQPVFHMGVVPVIDTGHMYFLLILLGAFVGLLGLAFNPMLTRSQDFYKKVPARWRPVVPLFCAGVLGFVLPQILGGGSRLVDSLVVTDYTLAFLVLLFAAKFLFTMVCFGSGVPGGIFLPMLVLGSVGGAVFAKVAIFFQWMPELFAVNCIVFGMAAYFSAVVKSPITGSVLIMEMTGSFEHMLALIIVSMTAYLVSDLTGGAPVYDMLLARSLAVRKKIASRIRHRRVLLELSVGVKSALDGRTVASALWPSGCVLVNVRRGPHELAPRDGLELQAGDALFVLTDADDTAALQALAAEHPDQ
;
A
#
# COMPACT_ATOMS: atom_id res chain seq x y z
N MET A 1 9.03 -29.67 -1.67
CA MET A 1 9.44 -29.75 -0.27
C MET A 1 10.97 -29.76 -0.13
N HIS A 2 11.73 -30.60 -0.84
CA HIS A 2 13.20 -30.64 -0.79
C HIS A 2 13.89 -29.28 -1.02
N ARG A 3 13.54 -28.55 -2.07
CA ARG A 3 14.12 -27.22 -2.37
C ARG A 3 13.83 -26.13 -1.30
N ARG A 4 12.76 -26.26 -0.50
CA ARG A 4 12.49 -25.34 0.62
C ARG A 4 13.42 -25.60 1.81
N ILE A 5 13.78 -26.85 2.04
CA ILE A 5 14.70 -27.26 3.11
C ILE A 5 16.14 -26.90 2.73
N GLU A 6 16.55 -27.11 1.49
CA GLU A 6 17.89 -26.73 0.99
C GLU A 6 18.15 -25.23 1.08
N SER A 7 17.15 -24.37 0.76
CA SER A 7 17.34 -22.91 0.85
C SER A 7 17.39 -22.41 2.29
N ALA A 8 16.62 -23.01 3.19
CA ALA A 8 16.70 -22.69 4.62
C ALA A 8 18.05 -23.16 5.20
N MET A 9 18.54 -24.31 4.78
CA MET A 9 19.89 -24.79 5.13
C MET A 9 20.99 -23.87 4.58
N THR A 10 20.91 -23.40 3.34
CA THR A 10 21.91 -22.50 2.75
C THR A 10 21.95 -21.14 3.45
N MET A 11 20.80 -20.60 3.87
CA MET A 11 20.71 -19.39 4.71
C MET A 11 21.38 -19.58 6.07
N MET A 12 21.26 -20.77 6.67
CA MET A 12 21.86 -21.10 7.98
C MET A 12 23.35 -21.44 7.90
N THR A 13 23.79 -22.04 6.80
CA THR A 13 25.18 -22.51 6.64
C THR A 13 26.15 -21.43 6.19
N ASP A 14 25.71 -20.42 5.42
CA ASP A 14 26.59 -19.33 4.97
C ASP A 14 25.86 -17.98 4.82
N PRO A 15 25.60 -17.29 5.94
CA PRO A 15 24.87 -16.02 5.93
C PRO A 15 25.65 -14.88 5.25
N ARG A 16 26.99 -14.98 5.10
CA ARG A 16 27.78 -13.92 4.44
C ARG A 16 27.60 -13.96 2.93
N HIS A 17 27.72 -15.12 2.31
CA HIS A 17 27.48 -15.29 0.88
C HIS A 17 26.03 -14.97 0.50
N PHE A 18 25.07 -15.28 1.37
CA PHE A 18 23.67 -14.94 1.14
C PHE A 18 23.44 -13.42 1.14
N LYS A 19 24.02 -12.68 2.09
CA LYS A 19 23.92 -11.20 2.14
C LYS A 19 24.57 -10.56 0.91
N LEU A 20 25.76 -11.01 0.51
CA LEU A 20 26.45 -10.51 -0.69
C LEU A 20 25.61 -10.73 -1.95
N ARG A 21 24.99 -11.89 -2.07
CA ARG A 21 24.10 -12.21 -3.19
C ARG A 21 22.89 -11.29 -3.20
N LEU A 22 22.20 -11.10 -2.07
CA LEU A 22 21.07 -10.17 -1.96
C LEU A 22 21.48 -8.73 -2.32
N PHE A 23 22.69 -8.32 -1.96
CA PHE A 23 23.24 -7.03 -2.33
C PHE A 23 23.40 -6.89 -3.85
N ILE A 24 24.00 -7.89 -4.52
CA ILE A 24 24.18 -7.86 -5.97
C ILE A 24 22.85 -7.92 -6.71
N GLU A 25 21.96 -8.83 -6.32
CA GLU A 25 20.62 -8.97 -6.91
C GLU A 25 19.78 -7.73 -6.66
N GLY A 26 19.91 -7.11 -5.47
CA GLY A 26 19.28 -5.83 -5.15
C GLY A 26 19.72 -4.71 -6.10
N ASN A 27 21.01 -4.60 -6.40
CA ASN A 27 21.51 -3.62 -7.37
C ASN A 27 20.94 -3.86 -8.77
N ILE A 28 20.87 -5.12 -9.23
CA ILE A 28 20.28 -5.46 -10.54
C ILE A 28 18.81 -5.05 -10.58
N ILE A 29 18.04 -5.39 -9.54
CA ILE A 29 16.64 -4.97 -9.40
C ILE A 29 16.55 -3.44 -9.37
N GLY A 30 17.46 -2.78 -8.65
CA GLY A 30 17.52 -1.33 -8.54
C GLY A 30 17.67 -0.64 -9.89
N VAL A 31 18.63 -1.10 -10.72
CA VAL A 31 18.83 -0.57 -12.08
C VAL A 31 17.56 -0.75 -12.92
N ALA A 32 17.01 -1.98 -12.97
CA ALA A 32 15.83 -2.27 -13.78
C ALA A 32 14.61 -1.46 -13.30
N THR A 33 14.40 -1.38 -11.98
CA THR A 33 13.31 -0.60 -11.38
C THR A 33 13.49 0.89 -11.64
N GLY A 34 14.71 1.41 -11.45
CA GLY A 34 15.03 2.81 -11.71
C GLY A 34 14.70 3.23 -13.14
N MET A 35 15.08 2.40 -14.15
CA MET A 35 14.76 2.67 -15.56
C MET A 35 13.25 2.67 -15.84
N VAL A 36 12.53 1.65 -15.34
CA VAL A 36 11.07 1.55 -15.54
C VAL A 36 10.35 2.71 -14.87
N ILE A 37 10.74 3.07 -13.65
CA ILE A 37 10.13 4.17 -12.90
C ILE A 37 10.53 5.53 -13.49
N ALA A 38 11.74 5.69 -14.03
CA ALA A 38 12.13 6.90 -14.74
C ALA A 38 11.23 7.14 -15.96
N LEU A 39 11.01 6.12 -16.79
CA LEU A 39 10.08 6.21 -17.92
C LEU A 39 8.64 6.50 -17.45
N PHE A 40 8.20 5.84 -16.38
CA PHE A 40 6.88 6.04 -15.81
C PHE A 40 6.67 7.48 -15.30
N ARG A 41 7.64 8.02 -14.57
CA ARG A 41 7.65 9.43 -14.12
C ARG A 41 7.62 10.39 -15.29
N TYR A 42 8.49 10.20 -16.28
CA TYR A 42 8.57 11.06 -17.46
C TYR A 42 7.20 11.19 -18.16
N LEU A 43 6.51 10.07 -18.39
CA LEU A 43 5.19 10.09 -19.04
C LEU A 43 4.13 10.78 -18.19
N LEU A 44 4.19 10.64 -16.88
CA LEU A 44 3.25 11.32 -15.97
C LEU A 44 3.55 12.81 -15.85
N GLU A 45 4.79 13.21 -15.74
CA GLU A 45 5.21 14.63 -15.69
C GLU A 45 4.83 15.34 -17.00
N LEU A 46 5.03 14.67 -18.15
CA LEU A 46 4.56 15.15 -19.44
C LEU A 46 3.04 15.38 -19.45
N SER A 47 2.28 14.42 -18.91
CA SER A 47 0.82 14.55 -18.83
C SER A 47 0.41 15.68 -17.86
N GLU A 48 1.08 15.84 -16.74
CA GLU A 48 0.84 16.93 -15.78
C GLU A 48 1.18 18.30 -16.38
N GLU A 49 2.15 18.38 -17.30
CA GLU A 49 2.50 19.62 -17.99
C GLU A 49 1.46 20.00 -19.04
N TYR A 50 1.05 19.06 -19.89
CA TYR A 50 0.16 19.35 -21.02
C TYR A 50 -1.32 19.43 -20.63
N LEU A 51 -1.75 18.74 -19.59
CA LEU A 51 -3.17 18.69 -19.22
C LEU A 51 -3.76 20.09 -18.86
N PRO A 52 -3.09 20.96 -18.07
CA PRO A 52 -3.58 22.32 -17.83
C PRO A 52 -3.58 23.21 -19.09
N VAL A 53 -2.59 23.00 -19.97
CA VAL A 53 -2.55 23.72 -21.26
C VAL A 53 -3.76 23.35 -22.11
N LEU A 54 -4.09 22.06 -22.19
CA LEU A 54 -5.26 21.56 -22.88
C LEU A 54 -6.56 22.17 -22.33
N TYR A 55 -6.75 22.19 -21.00
CA TYR A 55 -7.95 22.77 -20.39
C TYR A 55 -8.06 24.29 -20.52
N ARG A 56 -6.97 25.02 -20.76
CA ARG A 56 -7.01 26.45 -21.12
C ARG A 56 -7.37 26.64 -22.61
N TRP A 57 -6.89 25.75 -23.47
CA TRP A 57 -7.10 25.83 -24.92
C TRP A 57 -8.52 25.41 -25.33
N LEU A 58 -9.10 24.38 -24.68
CA LEU A 58 -10.41 23.84 -25.04
C LEU A 58 -11.57 24.86 -24.99
N PRO A 59 -11.68 25.79 -24.03
CA PRO A 59 -12.73 26.82 -24.02
C PRO A 59 -12.67 27.78 -25.21
N GLU A 60 -11.48 28.01 -25.76
CA GLU A 60 -11.31 28.83 -26.98
C GLU A 60 -11.69 28.05 -28.26
N HIS A 61 -11.74 26.71 -28.15
CA HIS A 61 -12.01 25.80 -29.28
C HIS A 61 -13.11 24.80 -28.91
N ILE A 62 -14.32 25.31 -28.68
CA ILE A 62 -15.49 24.55 -28.14
C ILE A 62 -15.78 23.26 -28.93
N VAL A 63 -15.55 23.25 -30.23
CA VAL A 63 -15.75 22.08 -31.12
C VAL A 63 -14.91 20.87 -30.68
N TRP A 64 -13.79 21.08 -30.01
CA TRP A 64 -12.91 20.00 -29.52
C TRP A 64 -13.30 19.43 -28.15
N ILE A 65 -14.21 20.08 -27.40
CA ILE A 65 -14.68 19.57 -26.11
C ILE A 65 -15.34 18.18 -26.27
N PRO A 66 -16.25 17.93 -27.19
CA PRO A 66 -16.81 16.58 -27.39
C PRO A 66 -15.74 15.56 -27.79
N VAL A 67 -14.74 15.96 -28.57
CA VAL A 67 -13.62 15.08 -28.96
C VAL A 67 -12.79 14.69 -27.76
N TRP A 68 -12.55 15.63 -26.84
CA TRP A 68 -11.87 15.36 -25.57
C TRP A 68 -12.65 14.37 -24.70
N PHE A 69 -13.96 14.58 -24.51
CA PHE A 69 -14.79 13.62 -23.77
C PHE A 69 -14.88 12.24 -24.44
N LEU A 70 -14.87 12.19 -25.77
CA LEU A 70 -14.75 10.91 -26.49
C LEU A 70 -13.41 10.22 -26.23
N ALA A 71 -12.30 10.97 -26.20
CA ALA A 71 -10.99 10.43 -25.85
C ALA A 71 -10.96 9.88 -24.41
N LEU A 72 -11.56 10.58 -23.45
CA LEU A 72 -11.72 10.10 -22.07
C LEU A 72 -12.59 8.83 -22.01
N PHE A 73 -13.65 8.76 -22.81
CA PHE A 73 -14.50 7.57 -22.91
C PHE A 73 -13.72 6.37 -23.48
N LEU A 74 -12.95 6.56 -24.54
CA LEU A 74 -12.08 5.51 -25.11
C LEU A 74 -11.00 5.07 -24.10
N CYS A 75 -10.41 6.03 -23.38
CA CYS A 75 -9.48 5.74 -22.28
C CYS A 75 -10.15 4.86 -21.20
N SER A 76 -11.40 5.16 -20.83
CA SER A 76 -12.15 4.37 -19.86
C SER A 76 -12.35 2.93 -20.31
N TRP A 77 -12.61 2.72 -21.59
CA TRP A 77 -12.75 1.38 -22.16
C TRP A 77 -11.44 0.59 -22.09
N VAL A 78 -10.30 1.23 -22.40
CA VAL A 78 -8.96 0.61 -22.27
C VAL A 78 -8.69 0.23 -20.82
N LEU A 79 -8.94 1.13 -19.87
CA LEU A 79 -8.77 0.87 -18.43
C LEU A 79 -9.63 -0.29 -17.94
N TYR A 80 -10.89 -0.36 -18.39
CA TYR A 80 -11.75 -1.50 -18.10
C TYR A 80 -11.14 -2.82 -18.62
N ARG A 81 -10.64 -2.83 -19.88
CA ARG A 81 -10.00 -4.02 -20.47
C ARG A 81 -8.76 -4.47 -19.70
N ILE A 82 -7.93 -3.52 -19.23
CA ILE A 82 -6.74 -3.79 -18.41
C ILE A 82 -7.13 -4.49 -17.10
N VAL A 83 -8.04 -3.92 -16.35
CA VAL A 83 -8.45 -4.47 -15.04
C VAL A 83 -9.22 -5.81 -15.21
N SER A 84 -10.00 -5.95 -16.27
CA SER A 84 -10.71 -7.20 -16.59
C SER A 84 -9.76 -8.33 -16.97
N LYS A 85 -8.62 -8.01 -17.61
CA LYS A 85 -7.61 -9.00 -18.03
C LYS A 85 -6.80 -9.54 -16.86
N ASP A 86 -6.50 -8.70 -15.86
CA ASP A 86 -5.80 -9.10 -14.66
C ASP A 86 -6.18 -8.22 -13.46
N GLY A 87 -6.96 -8.77 -12.54
CA GLY A 87 -7.43 -8.06 -11.35
C GLY A 87 -6.32 -7.64 -10.38
N MET A 88 -5.09 -8.18 -10.51
CA MET A 88 -3.94 -7.75 -9.72
C MET A 88 -3.50 -6.31 -10.07
N THR A 89 -3.93 -5.78 -11.21
CA THR A 89 -3.63 -4.40 -11.63
C THR A 89 -4.54 -3.35 -11.00
N SER A 90 -5.65 -3.76 -10.38
CA SER A 90 -6.64 -2.85 -9.78
C SER A 90 -6.09 -2.09 -8.59
N GLY A 91 -6.46 -0.81 -8.46
CA GLY A 91 -6.14 0.05 -7.32
C GLY A 91 -4.64 0.33 -7.14
N SER A 92 -4.18 0.41 -5.89
CA SER A 92 -2.80 0.80 -5.53
C SER A 92 -1.75 -0.23 -5.96
N GLY A 93 -1.95 -1.51 -5.70
CA GLY A 93 -0.93 -2.56 -5.84
C GLY A 93 -0.27 -2.95 -4.51
N ILE A 94 -0.17 -2.06 -3.54
CA ILE A 94 0.42 -2.35 -2.22
C ILE A 94 -0.32 -3.49 -1.50
N PRO A 95 -1.67 -3.49 -1.40
CA PRO A 95 -2.39 -4.61 -0.80
C PRO A 95 -2.13 -5.95 -1.51
N GLN A 96 -1.98 -5.92 -2.84
CA GLN A 96 -1.68 -7.13 -3.63
C GLN A 96 -0.28 -7.67 -3.29
N ILE A 97 0.72 -6.80 -3.14
CA ILE A 97 2.08 -7.19 -2.74
C ILE A 97 2.07 -7.78 -1.32
N LYS A 98 1.37 -7.15 -0.37
CA LYS A 98 1.18 -7.71 0.98
C LYS A 98 0.53 -9.09 0.92
N GLY A 99 -0.48 -9.28 0.07
CA GLY A 99 -1.14 -10.58 -0.14
C GLY A 99 -0.21 -11.66 -0.72
N ILE A 100 0.74 -11.27 -1.59
CA ILE A 100 1.77 -12.19 -2.12
C ILE A 100 2.76 -12.58 -1.01
N LEU A 101 3.22 -11.61 -0.21
CA LEU A 101 4.13 -11.85 0.91
C LEU A 101 3.51 -12.76 1.98
N LEU A 102 2.19 -12.69 2.18
CA LEU A 102 1.44 -13.59 3.06
C LEU A 102 1.13 -14.97 2.42
N GLY A 103 1.47 -15.17 1.13
CA GLY A 103 1.16 -16.41 0.41
C GLY A 103 -0.32 -16.58 0.02
N GLU A 104 -1.15 -15.55 0.20
CA GLU A 104 -2.59 -15.56 -0.08
C GLU A 104 -2.91 -15.14 -1.54
N MET A 105 -1.94 -14.58 -2.26
CA MET A 105 -2.09 -14.14 -3.65
C MET A 105 -0.91 -14.60 -4.50
N ASP A 106 -1.16 -14.74 -5.81
CA ASP A 106 -0.12 -14.97 -6.81
C ASP A 106 -0.26 -13.96 -7.95
N MET A 107 0.86 -13.65 -8.61
CA MET A 107 0.96 -12.62 -9.63
C MET A 107 1.77 -13.12 -10.83
N ASN A 108 1.28 -12.86 -12.03
CA ASN A 108 2.10 -12.96 -13.24
C ASN A 108 2.86 -11.63 -13.42
N TRP A 109 4.12 -11.61 -12.97
CA TRP A 109 4.94 -10.42 -12.92
C TRP A 109 5.03 -9.65 -14.24
N ALA A 110 5.24 -10.34 -15.36
CA ALA A 110 5.40 -9.70 -16.68
C ALA A 110 4.09 -9.06 -17.18
N ARG A 111 2.95 -9.78 -17.01
CA ARG A 111 1.64 -9.27 -17.39
C ARG A 111 1.23 -8.09 -16.52
N VAL A 112 1.40 -8.20 -15.21
CA VAL A 112 1.05 -7.12 -14.28
C VAL A 112 1.94 -5.91 -14.50
N LEU A 113 3.24 -6.09 -14.75
CA LEU A 113 4.18 -5.02 -15.06
C LEU A 113 3.65 -4.12 -16.20
N VAL A 114 3.32 -4.74 -17.35
CA VAL A 114 2.86 -3.99 -18.54
C VAL A 114 1.48 -3.37 -18.31
N LEU A 115 0.52 -4.15 -17.79
CA LEU A 115 -0.85 -3.68 -17.60
C LEU A 115 -0.96 -2.61 -16.52
N LYS A 116 -0.18 -2.72 -15.43
CA LYS A 116 -0.15 -1.71 -14.37
C LYS A 116 0.48 -0.41 -14.85
N PHE A 117 1.62 -0.51 -15.56
CA PHE A 117 2.30 0.64 -16.15
C PHE A 117 1.35 1.42 -17.07
N THR A 118 0.80 0.75 -18.09
CA THR A 118 -0.08 1.41 -19.07
C THR A 118 -1.36 1.93 -18.43
N GLY A 119 -1.98 1.15 -17.54
CA GLY A 119 -3.22 1.57 -16.87
C GLY A 119 -3.03 2.77 -15.95
N ALA A 120 -1.91 2.83 -15.21
CA ALA A 120 -1.63 3.96 -14.32
C ALA A 120 -1.26 5.22 -15.12
N VAL A 121 -0.46 5.11 -16.20
CA VAL A 121 -0.17 6.25 -17.10
C VAL A 121 -1.45 6.82 -17.68
N LEU A 122 -2.34 5.98 -18.21
CA LEU A 122 -3.60 6.43 -18.80
C LEU A 122 -4.53 7.06 -17.75
N GLY A 123 -4.70 6.43 -16.59
CA GLY A 123 -5.62 6.92 -15.56
C GLY A 123 -5.15 8.24 -14.93
N ILE A 124 -3.91 8.28 -14.46
CA ILE A 124 -3.32 9.47 -13.81
C ILE A 124 -3.12 10.57 -14.84
N GLY A 125 -2.60 10.23 -16.03
CA GLY A 125 -2.35 11.16 -17.12
C GLY A 125 -3.63 11.80 -17.68
N ALA A 126 -4.78 11.11 -17.63
CA ALA A 126 -6.08 11.68 -17.94
C ALA A 126 -6.68 12.58 -16.84
N GLY A 127 -5.94 12.83 -15.76
CA GLY A 127 -6.33 13.76 -14.70
C GLY A 127 -7.02 13.12 -13.49
N MET A 128 -7.12 11.80 -13.40
CA MET A 128 -7.71 11.15 -12.21
C MET A 128 -6.90 11.45 -10.95
N SER A 129 -7.58 11.74 -9.83
CA SER A 129 -6.95 11.95 -8.53
C SER A 129 -6.39 10.64 -7.96
N LEU A 130 -5.27 10.21 -8.50
CA LEU A 130 -4.54 8.99 -8.16
C LEU A 130 -3.04 9.27 -8.09
N GLY A 131 -2.35 8.58 -7.17
CA GLY A 131 -0.90 8.69 -7.01
C GLY A 131 -0.14 7.63 -7.81
N ARG A 132 1.09 7.97 -8.18
CA ARG A 132 2.03 7.13 -8.92
C ARG A 132 2.75 6.09 -8.06
N GLU A 133 2.78 6.26 -6.74
CA GLU A 133 3.64 5.53 -5.82
C GLU A 133 3.20 4.06 -5.65
N GLY A 134 1.90 3.84 -5.45
CA GLY A 134 1.35 2.49 -5.37
C GLY A 134 1.66 1.65 -6.62
N PRO A 135 1.38 2.17 -7.82
CA PRO A 135 1.86 1.55 -9.06
C PRO A 135 3.37 1.32 -9.07
N SER A 136 4.20 2.29 -8.67
CA SER A 136 5.66 2.16 -8.65
C SER A 136 6.15 1.04 -7.73
N VAL A 137 5.56 0.91 -6.54
CA VAL A 137 5.82 -0.21 -5.61
C VAL A 137 5.50 -1.54 -6.28
N GLN A 138 4.36 -1.64 -6.99
CA GLN A 138 3.98 -2.88 -7.66
C GLN A 138 4.86 -3.18 -8.89
N LEU A 139 5.24 -2.17 -9.67
CA LEU A 139 6.15 -2.32 -10.82
C LEU A 139 7.52 -2.83 -10.36
N GLY A 140 8.08 -2.24 -9.31
CA GLY A 140 9.34 -2.70 -8.73
C GLY A 140 9.23 -4.12 -8.16
N ALA A 141 8.16 -4.44 -7.46
CA ALA A 141 7.88 -5.78 -6.97
C ALA A 141 7.77 -6.82 -8.11
N CYS A 142 7.16 -6.44 -9.25
CA CYS A 142 7.12 -7.28 -10.45
C CYS A 142 8.53 -7.60 -10.96
N LEU A 143 9.43 -6.61 -10.99
CA LEU A 143 10.81 -6.82 -11.43
C LEU A 143 11.60 -7.69 -10.45
N GLY A 144 11.42 -7.49 -9.14
CA GLY A 144 12.00 -8.35 -8.11
C GLY A 144 11.52 -9.80 -8.20
N GLN A 145 10.21 -10.03 -8.38
CA GLN A 145 9.64 -11.35 -8.59
C GLN A 145 10.11 -11.96 -9.91
N GLY A 146 10.21 -11.14 -10.97
CA GLY A 146 10.72 -11.55 -12.28
C GLY A 146 12.15 -12.09 -12.19
N LEU A 147 13.06 -11.36 -11.54
CA LEU A 147 14.43 -11.80 -11.31
C LEU A 147 14.46 -13.11 -10.51
N GLY A 148 13.69 -13.21 -9.42
CA GLY A 148 13.62 -14.43 -8.61
C GLY A 148 13.16 -15.65 -9.41
N ARG A 149 12.18 -15.49 -10.32
CA ARG A 149 11.72 -16.58 -11.21
C ARG A 149 12.75 -16.93 -12.28
N LEU A 150 13.38 -15.95 -12.91
CA LEU A 150 14.40 -16.15 -13.95
C LEU A 150 15.66 -16.83 -13.39
N THR A 151 16.03 -16.51 -12.16
CA THR A 151 17.19 -17.10 -11.48
C THR A 151 16.82 -18.34 -10.67
N HIS A 152 15.59 -18.86 -10.80
CA HIS A 152 15.09 -20.06 -10.12
C HIS A 152 15.27 -20.02 -8.59
N ARG A 153 15.09 -18.85 -7.97
CA ARG A 153 15.22 -18.66 -6.52
C ARG A 153 14.16 -19.42 -5.74
N SER A 154 14.50 -19.78 -4.52
CA SER A 154 13.55 -20.38 -3.58
C SER A 154 12.41 -19.40 -3.27
N TYR A 155 11.33 -19.91 -2.68
CA TYR A 155 10.18 -19.10 -2.29
C TYR A 155 10.57 -17.97 -1.34
N ALA A 156 11.39 -18.26 -0.31
CA ALA A 156 11.85 -17.26 0.65
C ALA A 156 12.76 -16.21 0.01
N GLU A 157 13.73 -16.61 -0.83
CA GLU A 157 14.59 -15.69 -1.56
C GLU A 157 13.78 -14.78 -2.50
N SER A 158 12.80 -15.34 -3.20
CA SER A 158 11.90 -14.57 -4.08
C SER A 158 11.10 -13.51 -3.32
N HIS A 159 10.74 -13.73 -2.06
CA HIS A 159 10.09 -12.74 -1.21
C HIS A 159 11.03 -11.59 -0.86
N TYR A 160 12.32 -11.84 -0.57
CA TYR A 160 13.29 -10.78 -0.34
C TYR A 160 13.49 -9.91 -1.60
N LEU A 161 13.61 -10.55 -2.78
CA LEU A 161 13.77 -9.83 -4.06
C LEU A 161 12.52 -9.01 -4.43
N LEU A 162 11.32 -9.57 -4.21
CA LEU A 162 10.06 -8.88 -4.41
C LEU A 162 9.96 -7.64 -3.51
N THR A 163 10.31 -7.78 -2.22
CA THR A 163 10.30 -6.68 -1.26
C THR A 163 11.35 -5.62 -1.61
N ALA A 164 12.56 -6.03 -2.01
CA ALA A 164 13.61 -5.12 -2.46
C ALA A 164 13.16 -4.31 -3.68
N GLY A 165 12.54 -4.96 -4.66
CA GLY A 165 11.95 -4.29 -5.82
C GLY A 165 10.82 -3.31 -5.44
N ALA A 166 9.95 -3.70 -4.50
CA ALA A 166 8.87 -2.82 -4.01
C ALA A 166 9.42 -1.53 -3.38
N GLY A 167 10.44 -1.65 -2.52
CA GLY A 167 11.12 -0.49 -1.91
C GLY A 167 11.86 0.38 -2.93
N ALA A 168 12.52 -0.25 -3.90
CA ALA A 168 13.17 0.43 -5.02
C ALA A 168 12.16 1.23 -5.86
N GLY A 169 10.96 0.68 -6.08
CA GLY A 169 9.88 1.36 -6.78
C GLY A 169 9.41 2.62 -6.08
N LEU A 170 9.24 2.57 -4.75
CA LEU A 170 8.87 3.73 -3.94
C LEU A 170 10.01 4.77 -3.92
N ALA A 171 11.24 4.32 -3.67
CA ALA A 171 12.43 5.16 -3.63
C ALA A 171 12.63 5.96 -4.93
N ALA A 172 12.53 5.29 -6.07
CA ALA A 172 12.65 5.91 -7.40
C ALA A 172 11.50 6.89 -7.71
N ALA A 173 10.27 6.59 -7.23
CA ALA A 173 9.12 7.45 -7.47
C ALA A 173 9.22 8.81 -6.76
N PHE A 174 9.85 8.83 -5.59
CA PHE A 174 9.93 10.00 -4.71
C PHE A 174 11.34 10.58 -4.53
N ASN A 175 12.35 10.00 -5.17
CA ASN A 175 13.76 10.36 -4.91
C ASN A 175 14.14 10.19 -3.42
N ALA A 176 13.58 9.17 -2.75
CA ALA A 176 13.58 8.96 -1.31
C ALA A 176 14.03 7.53 -0.95
N PRO A 177 15.36 7.24 -1.00
CA PRO A 177 15.87 5.89 -0.80
C PRO A 177 15.63 5.35 0.61
N LEU A 178 15.80 6.15 1.67
CA LEU A 178 15.58 5.70 3.05
C LEU A 178 14.10 5.41 3.31
N ALA A 179 13.21 6.26 2.79
CA ALA A 179 11.78 6.04 2.91
C ALA A 179 11.33 4.74 2.22
N GLY A 180 11.89 4.42 1.05
CA GLY A 180 11.63 3.16 0.35
C GLY A 180 12.05 1.94 1.17
N VAL A 181 13.19 2.01 1.85
CA VAL A 181 13.67 0.95 2.76
C VAL A 181 12.77 0.80 3.98
N ILE A 182 12.48 1.91 4.65
CA ILE A 182 11.65 1.91 5.88
C ILE A 182 10.23 1.43 5.56
N PHE A 183 9.66 1.83 4.43
CA PHE A 183 8.37 1.34 3.96
C PHE A 183 8.34 -0.19 3.80
N CYS A 184 9.43 -0.80 3.31
CA CYS A 184 9.53 -2.26 3.25
C CYS A 184 9.48 -2.90 4.63
N LEU A 185 10.15 -2.31 5.61
CA LEU A 185 10.26 -2.85 6.97
C LEU A 185 8.98 -2.60 7.79
N GLU A 186 8.47 -1.37 7.78
CA GLU A 186 7.35 -0.93 8.61
C GLU A 186 5.99 -1.34 8.03
N GLU A 187 5.80 -1.19 6.71
CA GLU A 187 4.49 -1.38 6.09
C GLU A 187 4.35 -2.73 5.36
N LEU A 188 5.33 -3.13 4.53
CA LEU A 188 5.17 -4.33 3.73
C LEU A 188 5.39 -5.62 4.51
N THR A 189 6.52 -5.74 5.21
CA THR A 189 6.89 -6.98 5.91
C THR A 189 6.57 -6.94 7.39
N LYS A 190 6.44 -5.76 7.99
CA LYS A 190 6.30 -5.54 9.44
C LYS A 190 7.39 -6.28 10.24
N ASN A 191 8.56 -6.43 9.64
CA ASN A 191 9.68 -7.17 10.20
C ASN A 191 11.01 -6.48 9.85
N PHE A 192 11.79 -6.12 10.87
CA PHE A 192 13.10 -5.47 10.76
C PHE A 192 14.21 -6.52 10.59
N SER A 193 14.12 -7.33 9.53
CA SER A 193 15.12 -8.33 9.19
C SER A 193 16.33 -7.72 8.49
N ALA A 194 17.54 -8.13 8.90
CA ALA A 194 18.79 -7.71 8.25
C ALA A 194 18.87 -8.13 6.77
N PHE A 195 18.21 -9.20 6.37
CA PHE A 195 18.16 -9.65 4.98
C PHE A 195 17.23 -8.75 4.14
N VAL A 196 16.05 -8.39 4.67
CA VAL A 196 15.14 -7.43 4.03
C VAL A 196 15.85 -6.09 3.88
N LEU A 197 16.50 -5.62 4.96
CA LEU A 197 17.23 -4.36 4.96
C LEU A 197 18.32 -4.32 3.89
N MET A 198 19.16 -5.38 3.78
CA MET A 198 20.26 -5.43 2.81
C MET A 198 19.74 -5.37 1.36
N GLY A 199 18.74 -6.18 1.03
CA GLY A 199 18.13 -6.19 -0.31
C GLY A 199 17.41 -4.87 -0.62
N ALA A 200 16.65 -4.32 0.33
CA ALA A 200 15.91 -3.09 0.14
C ALA A 200 16.86 -1.87 -0.01
N ILE A 201 17.90 -1.75 0.82
CA ILE A 201 18.88 -0.64 0.73
C ILE A 201 19.59 -0.66 -0.62
N SER A 202 20.15 -1.80 -1.04
CA SER A 202 20.88 -1.89 -2.30
C SER A 202 19.99 -1.54 -3.49
N ALA A 203 18.77 -2.07 -3.52
CA ALA A 203 17.83 -1.81 -4.60
C ALA A 203 17.31 -0.36 -4.59
N ALA A 204 16.97 0.19 -3.43
CA ALA A 204 16.44 1.56 -3.29
C ALA A 204 17.49 2.61 -3.68
N VAL A 205 18.72 2.50 -3.15
CA VAL A 205 19.79 3.44 -3.47
C VAL A 205 20.12 3.40 -4.97
N THR A 206 20.29 2.22 -5.55
CA THR A 206 20.57 2.07 -6.97
C THR A 206 19.44 2.61 -7.85
N ALA A 207 18.18 2.32 -7.52
CA ALA A 207 17.03 2.80 -8.29
C ALA A 207 16.93 4.34 -8.22
N THR A 208 17.16 4.93 -7.04
CA THR A 208 17.20 6.38 -6.86
C THR A 208 18.34 7.00 -7.65
N THR A 209 19.54 6.42 -7.62
CA THR A 209 20.69 6.91 -8.42
C THR A 209 20.37 6.93 -9.92
N VAL A 210 19.71 5.87 -10.43
CA VAL A 210 19.27 5.81 -11.83
C VAL A 210 18.26 6.92 -12.13
N THR A 211 17.24 7.13 -11.28
CA THR A 211 16.24 8.18 -11.51
C THR A 211 16.83 9.57 -11.37
N GLN A 212 17.78 9.80 -10.45
CA GLN A 212 18.51 11.06 -10.31
C GLN A 212 19.34 11.43 -11.55
N TYR A 213 19.84 10.45 -12.27
CA TYR A 213 20.53 10.71 -13.54
C TYR A 213 19.63 11.39 -14.59
N PHE A 214 18.32 11.05 -14.60
CA PHE A 214 17.35 11.62 -15.55
C PHE A 214 16.67 12.89 -15.06
N PHE A 215 16.38 12.99 -13.75
CA PHE A 215 15.56 14.08 -13.17
C PHE A 215 16.36 15.01 -12.26
N GLY A 216 17.63 14.73 -12.02
CA GLY A 216 18.45 15.47 -11.07
C GLY A 216 18.18 15.11 -9.61
N MET A 217 18.90 15.80 -8.72
CA MET A 217 18.86 15.57 -7.26
C MET A 217 17.85 16.47 -6.53
N GLN A 218 16.99 17.17 -7.27
CA GLN A 218 16.03 18.10 -6.66
C GLN A 218 14.98 17.35 -5.82
N PRO A 219 14.56 17.91 -4.68
CA PRO A 219 13.42 17.41 -3.91
C PRO A 219 12.16 17.36 -4.79
N VAL A 220 11.23 16.46 -4.43
CA VAL A 220 9.97 16.31 -5.19
C VAL A 220 9.04 17.51 -4.99
N PHE A 221 9.08 18.13 -3.81
CA PHE A 221 8.31 19.32 -3.49
C PHE A 221 9.23 20.53 -3.35
N HIS A 222 8.87 21.62 -4.02
CA HIS A 222 9.61 22.87 -4.00
C HIS A 222 9.11 23.80 -2.90
N MET A 223 9.42 23.45 -1.63
CA MET A 223 8.91 24.16 -0.46
C MET A 223 9.65 25.46 -0.12
N GLY A 224 10.71 25.81 -0.86
CA GLY A 224 11.59 26.91 -0.49
C GLY A 224 12.32 26.65 0.83
N VAL A 225 12.53 27.71 1.61
CA VAL A 225 13.15 27.59 2.93
C VAL A 225 12.05 27.27 3.95
N VAL A 226 12.12 26.10 4.57
CA VAL A 226 11.25 25.72 5.69
C VAL A 226 11.92 26.19 6.98
N PRO A 227 11.33 27.12 7.75
CA PRO A 227 11.95 27.66 8.96
C PRO A 227 12.18 26.59 10.03
N VAL A 228 13.32 26.67 10.72
CA VAL A 228 13.62 25.74 11.83
C VAL A 228 12.78 26.09 13.05
N ILE A 229 12.22 25.09 13.70
CA ILE A 229 11.45 25.23 14.93
C ILE A 229 12.42 25.20 16.13
N ASP A 230 12.54 26.31 16.82
CA ASP A 230 13.47 26.51 17.94
C ASP A 230 12.80 26.81 19.28
N THR A 231 11.48 27.05 19.29
CA THR A 231 10.75 27.50 20.49
C THR A 231 9.81 26.41 21.01
N GLY A 232 9.76 26.24 22.35
CA GLY A 232 8.99 25.19 23.00
C GLY A 232 7.47 25.25 22.74
N HIS A 233 6.89 26.47 22.62
CA HIS A 233 5.46 26.62 22.34
C HIS A 233 5.09 26.10 20.93
N MET A 234 6.01 26.18 19.97
CA MET A 234 5.80 25.65 18.62
C MET A 234 5.68 24.12 18.61
N TYR A 235 6.39 23.42 19.48
CA TYR A 235 6.22 21.96 19.64
C TYR A 235 4.82 21.60 20.16
N PHE A 236 4.22 22.44 21.02
CA PHE A 236 2.83 22.26 21.43
C PHE A 236 1.86 22.45 20.26
N LEU A 237 2.10 23.44 19.39
CA LEU A 237 1.32 23.62 18.17
C LEU A 237 1.45 22.44 17.20
N LEU A 238 2.61 21.76 17.15
CA LEU A 238 2.77 20.53 16.37
C LEU A 238 1.87 19.39 16.88
N ILE A 239 1.72 19.27 18.19
CA ILE A 239 0.79 18.29 18.77
C ILE A 239 -0.66 18.62 18.37
N LEU A 240 -1.06 19.89 18.41
CA LEU A 240 -2.38 20.32 17.96
C LEU A 240 -2.59 20.09 16.46
N LEU A 241 -1.58 20.39 15.64
CA LEU A 241 -1.58 20.10 14.20
C LEU A 241 -1.74 18.59 13.94
N GLY A 242 -0.93 17.77 14.61
CA GLY A 242 -1.00 16.31 14.49
C GLY A 242 -2.36 15.76 14.88
N ALA A 243 -2.95 16.27 15.98
CA ALA A 243 -4.27 15.87 16.42
C ALA A 243 -5.36 16.32 15.41
N PHE A 244 -5.31 17.55 14.95
CA PHE A 244 -6.26 18.08 13.97
C PHE A 244 -6.24 17.30 12.66
N VAL A 245 -5.04 17.12 12.08
CA VAL A 245 -4.87 16.40 10.81
C VAL A 245 -5.16 14.91 11.00
N GLY A 246 -4.83 14.35 12.17
CA GLY A 246 -5.17 12.98 12.55
C GLY A 246 -6.67 12.73 12.54
N LEU A 247 -7.47 13.66 13.10
CA LEU A 247 -8.93 13.63 13.07
C LEU A 247 -9.48 13.71 11.62
N LEU A 248 -8.91 14.56 10.77
CA LEU A 248 -9.29 14.62 9.35
C LEU A 248 -9.03 13.29 8.64
N GLY A 249 -7.94 12.59 8.99
CA GLY A 249 -7.59 11.28 8.43
C GLY A 249 -8.58 10.17 8.75
N LEU A 250 -9.31 10.25 9.87
CA LEU A 250 -10.29 9.23 10.27
C LEU A 250 -11.41 9.02 9.24
N ALA A 251 -11.80 10.08 8.53
CA ALA A 251 -12.85 10.00 7.52
C ALA A 251 -12.41 9.23 6.26
N PHE A 252 -11.10 9.07 6.04
CA PHE A 252 -10.56 8.53 4.79
C PHE A 252 -10.97 7.06 4.56
N ASN A 253 -10.68 6.18 5.50
CA ASN A 253 -10.93 4.74 5.35
C ASN A 253 -12.42 4.38 5.24
N PRO A 254 -13.33 4.91 6.10
CA PRO A 254 -14.76 4.66 5.95
C PRO A 254 -15.33 5.17 4.63
N MET A 255 -14.88 6.36 4.16
CA MET A 255 -15.38 6.92 2.91
C MET A 255 -14.85 6.14 1.70
N LEU A 256 -13.58 5.69 1.74
CA LEU A 256 -12.98 4.85 0.73
C LEU A 256 -13.75 3.51 0.58
N THR A 257 -14.08 2.88 1.69
CA THR A 257 -14.88 1.64 1.69
C THR A 257 -16.27 1.84 1.14
N ARG A 258 -16.95 2.92 1.52
CA ARG A 258 -18.28 3.29 0.99
C ARG A 258 -18.24 3.52 -0.52
N SER A 259 -17.21 4.23 -1.00
CA SER A 259 -17.00 4.44 -2.43
C SER A 259 -16.81 3.11 -3.18
N GLN A 260 -15.95 2.21 -2.68
CA GLN A 260 -15.79 0.89 -3.28
C GLN A 260 -17.10 0.07 -3.27
N ASP A 261 -17.90 0.16 -2.20
CA ASP A 261 -19.18 -0.55 -2.12
C ASP A 261 -20.22 0.04 -3.07
N PHE A 262 -20.21 1.35 -3.29
CA PHE A 262 -21.01 1.99 -4.34
C PHE A 262 -20.64 1.45 -5.72
N TYR A 263 -19.34 1.38 -6.05
CA TYR A 263 -18.89 0.86 -7.34
C TYR A 263 -19.17 -0.63 -7.55
N LYS A 264 -19.38 -1.43 -6.50
CA LYS A 264 -19.83 -2.81 -6.66
C LYS A 264 -21.22 -2.89 -7.33
N LYS A 265 -22.07 -1.87 -7.15
CA LYS A 265 -23.40 -1.76 -7.77
C LYS A 265 -23.33 -1.30 -9.23
N VAL A 266 -22.22 -0.66 -9.63
CA VAL A 266 -22.00 -0.19 -11.01
C VAL A 266 -21.43 -1.33 -11.86
N PRO A 267 -21.99 -1.62 -13.05
CA PRO A 267 -21.42 -2.61 -13.98
C PRO A 267 -19.95 -2.32 -14.28
N ALA A 268 -19.10 -3.35 -14.28
CA ALA A 268 -17.65 -3.19 -14.35
C ALA A 268 -17.16 -2.30 -15.51
N ARG A 269 -17.83 -2.39 -16.68
CA ARG A 269 -17.49 -1.59 -17.87
C ARG A 269 -17.68 -0.08 -17.68
N TRP A 270 -18.56 0.34 -16.76
CA TRP A 270 -18.87 1.76 -16.53
C TRP A 270 -18.08 2.36 -15.37
N ARG A 271 -17.40 1.54 -14.55
CA ARG A 271 -16.65 2.02 -13.40
C ARG A 271 -15.58 3.06 -13.74
N PRO A 272 -14.73 2.89 -14.78
CA PRO A 272 -13.74 3.90 -15.14
C PRO A 272 -14.33 5.14 -15.82
N VAL A 273 -15.54 5.05 -16.38
CA VAL A 273 -16.20 6.19 -17.05
C VAL A 273 -16.51 7.30 -16.05
N VAL A 274 -17.03 6.94 -14.86
CA VAL A 274 -17.43 7.92 -13.84
C VAL A 274 -16.27 8.85 -13.43
N PRO A 275 -15.10 8.34 -12.96
CA PRO A 275 -14.01 9.22 -12.55
C PRO A 275 -13.39 10.01 -13.72
N LEU A 276 -13.34 9.44 -14.95
CA LEU A 276 -12.82 10.16 -16.10
C LEU A 276 -13.76 11.26 -16.56
N PHE A 277 -15.06 11.05 -16.52
CA PHE A 277 -16.04 12.10 -16.78
C PHE A 277 -15.93 13.21 -15.72
N CYS A 278 -15.82 12.86 -14.42
CA CYS A 278 -15.59 13.84 -13.37
C CYS A 278 -14.27 14.61 -13.58
N ALA A 279 -13.18 13.93 -13.98
CA ALA A 279 -11.92 14.58 -14.33
C ALA A 279 -12.11 15.59 -15.48
N GLY A 280 -12.86 15.18 -16.52
CA GLY A 280 -13.20 16.04 -17.65
C GLY A 280 -13.89 17.33 -17.24
N VAL A 281 -14.90 17.24 -16.37
CA VAL A 281 -15.64 18.40 -15.86
C VAL A 281 -14.80 19.24 -14.90
N LEU A 282 -14.14 18.59 -13.93
CA LEU A 282 -13.33 19.28 -12.92
C LEU A 282 -12.11 19.99 -13.54
N GLY A 283 -11.62 19.53 -14.70
CA GLY A 283 -10.57 20.23 -15.42
C GLY A 283 -10.94 21.64 -15.88
N PHE A 284 -12.22 21.91 -16.13
CA PHE A 284 -12.71 23.26 -16.44
C PHE A 284 -13.05 24.08 -15.20
N VAL A 285 -13.51 23.45 -14.11
CA VAL A 285 -14.03 24.15 -12.92
C VAL A 285 -12.97 24.34 -11.85
N LEU A 286 -12.18 23.29 -11.57
CA LEU A 286 -11.21 23.25 -10.48
C LEU A 286 -9.97 22.43 -10.87
N PRO A 287 -9.18 22.88 -11.85
CA PRO A 287 -8.06 22.11 -12.39
C PRO A 287 -6.98 21.74 -11.36
N GLN A 288 -6.90 22.47 -10.24
CA GLN A 288 -5.92 22.26 -9.19
C GLN A 288 -6.02 20.88 -8.52
N ILE A 289 -7.20 20.24 -8.53
CA ILE A 289 -7.42 18.95 -7.89
C ILE A 289 -7.15 17.74 -8.79
N LEU A 290 -6.86 17.97 -10.08
CA LEU A 290 -6.55 16.90 -11.02
C LEU A 290 -5.21 16.22 -10.73
N GLY A 291 -5.08 14.98 -11.25
CA GLY A 291 -3.86 14.19 -11.14
C GLY A 291 -3.46 13.85 -9.70
N GLY A 292 -2.20 13.54 -9.47
CA GLY A 292 -1.64 13.25 -8.14
C GLY A 292 -1.77 14.42 -7.16
N GLY A 293 -1.59 15.65 -7.65
CA GLY A 293 -1.75 16.88 -6.89
C GLY A 293 -0.43 17.49 -6.39
N SER A 294 0.72 17.08 -6.92
CA SER A 294 2.03 17.67 -6.60
C SER A 294 2.02 19.19 -6.84
N ARG A 295 1.46 19.64 -7.96
CA ARG A 295 1.32 21.07 -8.28
C ARG A 295 0.45 21.84 -7.28
N LEU A 296 -0.58 21.19 -6.72
CA LEU A 296 -1.39 21.82 -5.68
C LEU A 296 -0.55 22.09 -4.44
N VAL A 297 0.28 21.13 -4.02
CA VAL A 297 1.18 21.29 -2.87
C VAL A 297 2.15 22.46 -3.09
N ASP A 298 2.82 22.52 -4.26
CA ASP A 298 3.72 23.63 -4.59
C ASP A 298 2.98 24.99 -4.61
N SER A 299 1.71 25.01 -5.08
CA SER A 299 0.91 26.23 -5.12
C SER A 299 0.51 26.76 -3.74
N LEU A 300 0.38 25.87 -2.73
CA LEU A 300 0.06 26.27 -1.35
C LEU A 300 1.16 27.15 -0.71
N VAL A 301 2.39 27.01 -1.18
CA VAL A 301 3.54 27.80 -0.68
C VAL A 301 3.60 29.17 -1.33
N VAL A 302 3.22 29.27 -2.60
CA VAL A 302 3.39 30.48 -3.41
C VAL A 302 2.12 31.36 -3.40
N THR A 303 0.93 30.72 -3.34
CA THR A 303 -0.35 31.41 -3.48
C THR A 303 -1.04 31.51 -2.13
N ASP A 304 -1.42 32.72 -1.74
CA ASP A 304 -2.19 32.94 -0.51
C ASP A 304 -3.67 32.65 -0.75
N TYR A 305 -4.07 31.42 -0.50
CA TYR A 305 -5.47 30.99 -0.59
C TYR A 305 -6.28 31.42 0.63
N THR A 306 -7.54 31.80 0.42
CA THR A 306 -8.48 32.06 1.51
C THR A 306 -8.84 30.77 2.25
N LEU A 307 -9.19 30.86 3.54
CA LEU A 307 -9.58 29.70 4.35
C LEU A 307 -10.76 28.93 3.71
N ALA A 308 -11.77 29.65 3.21
CA ALA A 308 -12.92 29.04 2.56
C ALA A 308 -12.53 28.24 1.31
N PHE A 309 -11.59 28.75 0.51
CA PHE A 309 -11.11 28.07 -0.68
C PHE A 309 -10.25 26.85 -0.33
N LEU A 310 -9.43 26.91 0.72
CA LEU A 310 -8.66 25.74 1.21
C LEU A 310 -9.61 24.62 1.68
N VAL A 311 -10.68 24.94 2.40
CA VAL A 311 -11.69 23.95 2.80
C VAL A 311 -12.40 23.35 1.58
N LEU A 312 -12.72 24.16 0.57
CA LEU A 312 -13.28 23.69 -0.69
C LEU A 312 -12.31 22.74 -1.42
N LEU A 313 -11.02 23.12 -1.52
CA LEU A 313 -9.98 22.29 -2.16
C LEU A 313 -9.82 20.96 -1.43
N PHE A 314 -9.79 20.97 -0.09
CA PHE A 314 -9.74 19.75 0.72
C PHE A 314 -10.91 18.83 0.42
N ALA A 315 -12.15 19.36 0.51
CA ALA A 315 -13.36 18.59 0.29
C ALA A 315 -13.44 18.04 -1.15
N ALA A 316 -13.15 18.88 -2.15
CA ALA A 316 -13.18 18.51 -3.55
C ALA A 316 -12.11 17.44 -3.87
N LYS A 317 -10.86 17.63 -3.42
CA LYS A 317 -9.77 16.66 -3.60
C LYS A 317 -10.08 15.34 -2.90
N PHE A 318 -10.59 15.39 -1.67
CA PHE A 318 -11.00 14.22 -0.90
C PHE A 318 -12.07 13.41 -1.65
N LEU A 319 -13.17 14.04 -2.02
CA LEU A 319 -14.29 13.38 -2.72
C LEU A 319 -13.84 12.84 -4.08
N PHE A 320 -13.08 13.61 -4.84
CA PHE A 320 -12.60 13.18 -6.14
C PHE A 320 -11.63 11.99 -6.04
N THR A 321 -10.77 11.97 -5.01
CA THR A 321 -9.92 10.80 -4.72
C THR A 321 -10.76 9.55 -4.41
N MET A 322 -11.84 9.70 -3.61
CA MET A 322 -12.75 8.59 -3.32
C MET A 322 -13.43 8.06 -4.58
N VAL A 323 -13.89 8.95 -5.46
CA VAL A 323 -14.50 8.58 -6.75
C VAL A 323 -13.48 7.86 -7.65
N CYS A 324 -12.26 8.37 -7.76
CA CYS A 324 -11.22 7.79 -8.61
C CYS A 324 -10.78 6.40 -8.11
N PHE A 325 -10.37 6.30 -6.85
CA PHE A 325 -9.85 5.04 -6.31
C PHE A 325 -10.93 3.97 -6.14
N GLY A 326 -12.15 4.38 -5.77
CA GLY A 326 -13.30 3.47 -5.63
C GLY A 326 -13.62 2.71 -6.91
N SER A 327 -13.35 3.29 -8.08
CA SER A 327 -13.58 2.68 -9.39
C SER A 327 -12.73 1.43 -9.66
N GLY A 328 -11.62 1.27 -8.94
CA GLY A 328 -10.68 0.16 -9.12
C GLY A 328 -9.71 0.33 -10.29
N VAL A 329 -9.59 1.51 -10.88
CA VAL A 329 -8.58 1.83 -11.91
C VAL A 329 -7.17 1.73 -11.31
N PRO A 330 -6.15 1.30 -12.09
CA PRO A 330 -4.76 1.28 -11.65
C PRO A 330 -4.28 2.67 -11.21
N GLY A 331 -3.90 2.80 -9.94
CA GLY A 331 -3.43 4.07 -9.35
C GLY A 331 -3.45 4.00 -7.83
N GLY A 332 -2.58 4.78 -7.18
CA GLY A 332 -2.42 4.81 -5.72
C GLY A 332 -3.24 5.91 -5.04
N ILE A 333 -3.33 5.82 -3.71
CA ILE A 333 -3.91 6.86 -2.84
C ILE A 333 -2.82 7.62 -2.07
N PHE A 334 -1.57 7.24 -2.22
CA PHE A 334 -0.46 7.72 -1.41
C PHE A 334 -0.27 9.25 -1.57
N LEU A 335 0.06 9.71 -2.79
CA LEU A 335 0.23 11.15 -3.06
C LEU A 335 -1.06 11.96 -2.78
N PRO A 336 -2.27 11.52 -3.18
CA PRO A 336 -3.50 12.19 -2.75
C PRO A 336 -3.65 12.35 -1.23
N MET A 337 -3.19 11.38 -0.42
CA MET A 337 -3.18 11.52 1.05
C MET A 337 -2.21 12.61 1.51
N LEU A 338 -1.01 12.69 0.93
CA LEU A 338 -0.05 13.76 1.22
C LEU A 338 -0.63 15.13 0.87
N VAL A 339 -1.28 15.24 -0.29
CA VAL A 339 -1.94 16.49 -0.72
C VAL A 339 -3.07 16.89 0.23
N LEU A 340 -3.89 15.95 0.68
CA LEU A 340 -4.93 16.22 1.69
C LEU A 340 -4.29 16.69 3.01
N GLY A 341 -3.19 16.06 3.41
CA GLY A 341 -2.43 16.49 4.58
C GLY A 341 -1.86 17.89 4.45
N SER A 342 -1.31 18.25 3.28
CA SER A 342 -0.77 19.59 3.01
C SER A 342 -1.87 20.67 3.06
N VAL A 343 -3.03 20.41 2.42
CA VAL A 343 -4.17 21.34 2.47
C VAL A 343 -4.73 21.44 3.89
N GLY A 344 -4.84 20.32 4.63
CA GLY A 344 -5.24 20.31 6.04
C GLY A 344 -4.26 21.12 6.91
N GLY A 345 -2.95 20.98 6.67
CA GLY A 345 -1.92 21.79 7.31
C GLY A 345 -2.05 23.28 7.01
N ALA A 346 -2.35 23.65 5.74
CA ALA A 346 -2.61 25.03 5.34
C ALA A 346 -3.85 25.61 6.02
N VAL A 347 -4.93 24.83 6.15
CA VAL A 347 -6.13 25.22 6.91
C VAL A 347 -5.78 25.50 8.38
N PHE A 348 -5.02 24.60 9.01
CA PHE A 348 -4.57 24.81 10.39
C PHE A 348 -3.70 26.06 10.52
N ALA A 349 -2.76 26.27 9.59
CA ALA A 349 -1.90 27.45 9.58
C ALA A 349 -2.71 28.74 9.53
N LYS A 350 -3.70 28.85 8.63
CA LYS A 350 -4.57 30.04 8.54
C LYS A 350 -5.33 30.32 9.84
N VAL A 351 -5.84 29.28 10.50
CA VAL A 351 -6.52 29.40 11.79
C VAL A 351 -5.53 29.84 12.88
N ALA A 352 -4.36 29.23 12.96
CA ALA A 352 -3.35 29.54 13.97
C ALA A 352 -2.80 30.98 13.82
N ILE A 353 -2.60 31.44 12.57
CA ILE A 353 -2.19 32.83 12.28
C ILE A 353 -3.30 33.82 12.65
N PHE A 354 -4.57 33.52 12.33
CA PHE A 354 -5.70 34.37 12.68
C PHE A 354 -5.82 34.60 14.20
N PHE A 355 -5.57 33.54 15.00
CA PHE A 355 -5.55 33.65 16.46
C PHE A 355 -4.20 34.09 17.04
N GLN A 356 -3.25 34.47 16.19
CA GLN A 356 -1.90 34.91 16.60
C GLN A 356 -1.12 33.84 17.42
N TRP A 357 -1.42 32.55 17.20
CA TRP A 357 -0.70 31.47 17.88
C TRP A 357 0.69 31.23 17.29
N MET A 358 0.90 31.63 16.02
CA MET A 358 2.18 31.50 15.35
C MET A 358 2.38 32.60 14.29
N PRO A 359 3.64 32.99 13.99
CA PRO A 359 3.98 33.88 12.88
C PRO A 359 3.66 33.24 11.51
N GLU A 360 3.34 34.07 10.52
CA GLU A 360 3.03 33.62 9.15
C GLU A 360 4.16 32.83 8.49
N LEU A 361 5.41 33.13 8.83
CA LEU A 361 6.61 32.45 8.36
C LEU A 361 6.54 30.91 8.53
N PHE A 362 5.86 30.42 9.58
CA PHE A 362 5.73 29.00 9.89
C PHE A 362 4.54 28.30 9.18
N ALA A 363 3.83 29.00 8.28
CA ALA A 363 2.74 28.39 7.51
C ALA A 363 3.23 27.20 6.66
N VAL A 364 4.42 27.33 6.05
CA VAL A 364 5.04 26.26 5.25
C VAL A 364 5.32 25.00 6.10
N ASN A 365 5.73 25.19 7.36
CA ASN A 365 5.93 24.08 8.28
C ASN A 365 4.64 23.27 8.49
N CYS A 366 3.49 23.95 8.67
CA CYS A 366 2.21 23.28 8.83
C CYS A 366 1.79 22.51 7.58
N ILE A 367 2.10 23.02 6.38
CA ILE A 367 1.86 22.34 5.10
C ILE A 367 2.69 21.04 5.04
N VAL A 368 4.00 21.13 5.31
CA VAL A 368 4.94 20.00 5.28
C VAL A 368 4.58 18.95 6.34
N PHE A 369 4.37 19.39 7.58
CA PHE A 369 4.09 18.47 8.69
C PHE A 369 2.69 17.86 8.59
N GLY A 370 1.74 18.59 8.00
CA GLY A 370 0.40 18.07 7.70
C GLY A 370 0.43 16.87 6.75
N MET A 371 1.36 16.84 5.77
CA MET A 371 1.54 15.67 4.90
C MET A 371 1.92 14.42 5.70
N ALA A 372 2.91 14.53 6.58
CA ALA A 372 3.37 13.42 7.41
C ALA A 372 2.29 12.96 8.41
N ALA A 373 1.57 13.92 9.02
CA ALA A 373 0.48 13.65 9.94
C ALA A 373 -0.67 12.86 9.28
N TYR A 374 -1.15 13.33 8.13
CA TYR A 374 -2.28 12.67 7.43
C TYR A 374 -1.92 11.27 6.98
N PHE A 375 -0.72 11.11 6.41
CA PHE A 375 -0.20 9.81 6.01
C PHE A 375 -0.13 8.85 7.21
N SER A 376 0.45 9.30 8.32
CA SER A 376 0.61 8.49 9.53
C SER A 376 -0.73 8.08 10.16
N ALA A 377 -1.73 8.97 10.11
CA ALA A 377 -3.08 8.69 10.59
C ALA A 377 -3.80 7.63 9.76
N VAL A 378 -3.63 7.64 8.43
CA VAL A 378 -4.37 6.77 7.49
C VAL A 378 -3.66 5.44 7.26
N VAL A 379 -2.33 5.46 7.06
CA VAL A 379 -1.52 4.27 6.76
C VAL A 379 -1.09 3.54 8.02
N LYS A 380 -0.93 4.25 9.14
CA LYS A 380 -0.41 3.73 10.41
C LYS A 380 1.09 3.39 10.38
N SER A 381 1.86 4.12 9.57
CA SER A 381 3.32 3.99 9.43
C SER A 381 4.01 5.34 9.70
N PRO A 382 4.12 5.77 10.98
CA PRO A 382 4.62 7.09 11.33
C PRO A 382 6.12 7.28 11.03
N ILE A 383 6.94 6.23 11.09
CA ILE A 383 8.37 6.33 10.77
C ILE A 383 8.52 6.55 9.25
N THR A 384 7.83 5.75 8.44
CA THR A 384 7.82 5.93 6.98
C THR A 384 7.32 7.33 6.60
N GLY A 385 6.24 7.81 7.21
CA GLY A 385 5.69 9.14 6.95
C GLY A 385 6.69 10.25 7.25
N SER A 386 7.35 10.20 8.41
CA SER A 386 8.34 11.20 8.82
C SER A 386 9.57 11.22 7.89
N VAL A 387 10.16 10.05 7.63
CA VAL A 387 11.36 9.94 6.79
C VAL A 387 11.06 10.30 5.33
N LEU A 388 9.90 9.89 4.84
CA LEU A 388 9.48 10.21 3.48
C LEU A 388 9.36 11.72 3.25
N ILE A 389 8.64 12.41 4.12
CA ILE A 389 8.46 13.86 3.96
C ILE A 389 9.78 14.60 4.14
N MET A 390 10.64 14.15 5.04
CA MET A 390 11.99 14.66 5.20
C MET A 390 12.80 14.56 3.89
N GLU A 391 12.81 13.38 3.24
CA GLU A 391 13.53 13.19 1.98
C GLU A 391 12.88 13.94 0.80
N MET A 392 11.53 13.97 0.73
CA MET A 392 10.80 14.65 -0.35
C MET A 392 10.90 16.16 -0.30
N THR A 393 11.17 16.75 0.86
CA THR A 393 11.37 18.20 1.06
C THR A 393 12.84 18.58 1.17
N GLY A 394 13.73 17.60 1.30
CA GLY A 394 15.18 17.83 1.46
C GLY A 394 15.57 18.45 2.80
N SER A 395 14.68 18.44 3.79
CA SER A 395 14.85 19.17 5.05
C SER A 395 15.05 18.22 6.24
N PHE A 396 16.31 17.86 6.49
CA PHE A 396 16.70 16.94 7.57
C PHE A 396 16.56 17.53 8.98
N GLU A 397 16.62 18.86 9.10
CA GLU A 397 16.55 19.58 10.38
C GLU A 397 15.19 19.42 11.08
N HIS A 398 14.14 19.06 10.32
CA HIS A 398 12.77 18.93 10.83
C HIS A 398 12.39 17.52 11.29
N MET A 399 13.35 16.59 11.37
CA MET A 399 13.06 15.20 11.70
C MET A 399 12.32 15.04 13.03
N LEU A 400 12.73 15.77 14.07
CA LEU A 400 12.07 15.72 15.39
C LEU A 400 10.61 16.21 15.30
N ALA A 401 10.39 17.32 14.61
CA ALA A 401 9.05 17.89 14.41
C ALA A 401 8.14 16.92 13.61
N LEU A 402 8.68 16.32 12.54
CA LEU A 402 7.99 15.32 11.73
C LEU A 402 7.61 14.08 12.54
N ILE A 403 8.50 13.59 13.41
CA ILE A 403 8.19 12.45 14.29
C ILE A 403 7.09 12.80 15.28
N ILE A 404 7.15 13.98 15.93
CA ILE A 404 6.14 14.41 16.90
C ILE A 404 4.76 14.48 16.25
N VAL A 405 4.65 15.15 15.10
CA VAL A 405 3.36 15.33 14.43
C VAL A 405 2.81 14.01 13.88
N SER A 406 3.68 13.15 13.33
CA SER A 406 3.33 11.83 12.81
C SER A 406 2.85 10.90 13.91
N MET A 407 3.57 10.84 15.04
CA MET A 407 3.20 10.01 16.18
C MET A 407 1.92 10.49 16.83
N THR A 408 1.72 11.81 16.94
CA THR A 408 0.47 12.37 17.48
C THR A 408 -0.72 12.01 16.59
N ALA A 409 -0.61 12.19 15.28
CA ALA A 409 -1.65 11.84 14.33
C ALA A 409 -1.95 10.34 14.32
N TYR A 410 -0.91 9.51 14.38
CA TYR A 410 -1.04 8.06 14.54
C TYR A 410 -1.82 7.69 15.80
N LEU A 411 -1.42 8.24 16.98
CA LEU A 411 -2.08 7.95 18.26
C LEU A 411 -3.56 8.37 18.25
N VAL A 412 -3.86 9.58 17.78
CA VAL A 412 -5.25 10.06 17.68
C VAL A 412 -6.08 9.12 16.80
N SER A 413 -5.55 8.72 15.65
CA SER A 413 -6.23 7.77 14.76
C SER A 413 -6.33 6.37 15.36
N ASP A 414 -5.37 5.93 16.17
CA ASP A 414 -5.35 4.61 16.79
C ASP A 414 -6.37 4.51 17.93
N LEU A 415 -6.35 5.48 18.84
CA LEU A 415 -7.29 5.57 19.96
C LEU A 415 -8.75 5.66 19.51
N THR A 416 -9.01 6.17 18.32
CA THR A 416 -10.36 6.25 17.74
C THR A 416 -10.75 5.02 16.90
N GLY A 417 -9.93 3.96 16.92
CA GLY A 417 -10.23 2.69 16.24
C GLY A 417 -10.00 2.70 14.72
N GLY A 418 -9.19 3.64 14.22
CA GLY A 418 -8.81 3.69 12.80
C GLY A 418 -7.99 2.46 12.40
N ALA A 419 -8.38 1.75 11.34
CA ALA A 419 -7.63 0.62 10.79
C ALA A 419 -6.58 1.09 9.77
N PRO A 420 -5.42 0.39 9.60
CA PRO A 420 -4.46 0.66 8.54
C PRO A 420 -5.11 0.48 7.15
N VAL A 421 -5.01 1.48 6.27
CA VAL A 421 -5.71 1.47 4.98
C VAL A 421 -5.34 0.27 4.09
N TYR A 422 -4.06 -0.08 4.01
CA TYR A 422 -3.61 -1.17 3.14
C TYR A 422 -3.99 -2.55 3.67
N ASP A 423 -4.00 -2.75 4.99
CA ASP A 423 -4.47 -3.99 5.62
C ASP A 423 -5.98 -4.16 5.44
N MET A 424 -6.74 -3.07 5.60
CA MET A 424 -8.18 -3.05 5.33
C MET A 424 -8.48 -3.39 3.87
N LEU A 425 -7.76 -2.80 2.91
CA LEU A 425 -7.92 -3.08 1.48
C LEU A 425 -7.54 -4.52 1.14
N LEU A 426 -6.49 -5.06 1.76
CA LEU A 426 -6.10 -6.46 1.62
C LEU A 426 -7.19 -7.40 2.14
N ALA A 427 -7.66 -7.18 3.36
CA ALA A 427 -8.72 -8.00 3.96
C ALA A 427 -9.98 -8.02 3.08
N ARG A 428 -10.38 -6.87 2.51
CA ARG A 428 -11.51 -6.78 1.57
C ARG A 428 -11.27 -7.56 0.27
N SER A 429 -10.05 -7.49 -0.29
CA SER A 429 -9.66 -8.22 -1.50
C SER A 429 -9.68 -9.74 -1.25
N LEU A 430 -9.17 -10.20 -0.11
CA LEU A 430 -9.16 -11.61 0.29
C LEU A 430 -10.58 -12.13 0.56
N ALA A 431 -11.44 -11.34 1.22
CA ALA A 431 -12.84 -11.71 1.46
C ALA A 431 -13.60 -11.97 0.14
N VAL A 432 -13.38 -11.12 -0.88
CA VAL A 432 -13.97 -11.33 -2.21
C VAL A 432 -13.44 -12.62 -2.86
N ARG A 433 -12.12 -12.87 -2.79
CA ARG A 433 -11.50 -14.10 -3.33
C ARG A 433 -11.99 -15.35 -2.60
N LYS A 434 -12.05 -15.32 -1.26
CA LYS A 434 -12.57 -16.43 -0.44
C LYS A 434 -14.03 -16.75 -0.81
N LYS A 435 -14.88 -15.74 -1.01
CA LYS A 435 -16.26 -15.91 -1.45
C LYS A 435 -16.39 -16.50 -2.86
N ILE A 436 -15.46 -16.22 -3.76
CA ILE A 436 -15.40 -16.81 -5.10
C ILE A 436 -14.86 -18.25 -5.01
N ALA A 437 -13.81 -18.47 -4.22
CA ALA A 437 -13.19 -19.79 -4.04
C ALA A 437 -14.13 -20.78 -3.33
N SER A 438 -14.91 -20.33 -2.34
CA SER A 438 -15.92 -21.16 -1.66
C SER A 438 -17.06 -21.58 -2.57
N ARG A 439 -17.31 -20.87 -3.68
CA ARG A 439 -18.25 -21.28 -4.74
C ARG A 439 -17.68 -22.32 -5.69
N ILE A 440 -16.35 -22.52 -5.68
CA ILE A 440 -15.62 -23.30 -6.70
C ILE A 440 -14.88 -24.52 -6.10
N ARG A 441 -14.53 -24.53 -4.80
CA ARG A 441 -13.77 -25.64 -4.16
C ARG A 441 -14.05 -25.75 -2.65
N HIS A 442 -14.21 -26.97 -2.16
CA HIS A 442 -13.99 -27.34 -0.76
C HIS A 442 -12.52 -27.02 -0.42
N ARG A 443 -12.31 -26.02 0.46
CA ARG A 443 -10.96 -25.55 0.81
C ARG A 443 -10.42 -26.40 1.94
N ARG A 444 -9.44 -27.27 1.64
CA ARG A 444 -8.72 -28.01 2.66
C ARG A 444 -7.79 -27.09 3.46
N VAL A 445 -7.91 -27.13 4.77
CA VAL A 445 -7.08 -26.42 5.74
C VAL A 445 -6.37 -27.42 6.64
N LEU A 446 -5.13 -27.12 7.01
CA LEU A 446 -4.44 -27.86 8.06
C LEU A 446 -4.81 -27.23 9.39
N LEU A 447 -5.46 -27.99 10.25
CA LEU A 447 -5.91 -27.56 11.56
C LEU A 447 -5.04 -28.23 12.62
N GLU A 448 -4.52 -27.47 13.58
CA GLU A 448 -3.88 -27.99 14.79
C GLU A 448 -4.92 -28.02 15.91
N LEU A 449 -5.11 -29.21 16.51
CA LEU A 449 -6.07 -29.47 17.57
C LEU A 449 -5.36 -30.11 18.74
N SER A 450 -5.68 -29.72 19.96
CA SER A 450 -5.22 -30.41 21.15
C SER A 450 -6.32 -31.35 21.64
N VAL A 451 -5.98 -32.60 21.91
CA VAL A 451 -6.91 -33.58 22.50
C VAL A 451 -7.17 -33.16 23.95
N GLY A 452 -8.42 -32.75 24.23
CA GLY A 452 -8.85 -32.41 25.59
C GLY A 452 -9.02 -33.64 26.46
N VAL A 453 -8.89 -33.48 27.78
CA VAL A 453 -9.16 -34.54 28.77
C VAL A 453 -10.61 -34.96 28.65
N LYS A 454 -10.88 -36.27 28.58
CA LYS A 454 -12.21 -36.86 28.39
C LYS A 454 -12.93 -36.37 27.09
N SER A 455 -12.19 -35.87 26.11
CA SER A 455 -12.77 -35.55 24.81
C SER A 455 -13.19 -36.82 24.05
N ALA A 456 -13.98 -36.65 23.00
CA ALA A 456 -14.42 -37.78 22.15
C ALA A 456 -13.24 -38.52 21.47
N LEU A 457 -12.04 -37.93 21.47
CA LEU A 457 -10.79 -38.48 20.88
C LEU A 457 -9.90 -39.13 21.93
N ASP A 458 -10.03 -38.80 23.21
CA ASP A 458 -9.16 -39.31 24.29
C ASP A 458 -9.37 -40.80 24.50
N GLY A 459 -8.28 -41.60 24.51
CA GLY A 459 -8.30 -43.06 24.65
C GLY A 459 -8.76 -43.81 23.42
N ARG A 460 -9.06 -43.17 22.28
CA ARG A 460 -9.45 -43.82 21.04
C ARG A 460 -8.26 -44.00 20.10
N THR A 461 -8.29 -45.09 19.34
CA THR A 461 -7.33 -45.28 18.24
C THR A 461 -7.68 -44.38 17.05
N VAL A 462 -6.69 -44.03 16.23
CA VAL A 462 -6.89 -43.22 15.03
C VAL A 462 -7.97 -43.80 14.12
N ALA A 463 -8.04 -45.12 13.99
CA ALA A 463 -9.07 -45.82 13.19
C ALA A 463 -10.46 -45.81 13.83
N SER A 464 -10.58 -45.79 15.17
CA SER A 464 -11.85 -45.81 15.88
C SER A 464 -12.45 -44.44 16.15
N ALA A 465 -11.68 -43.38 15.92
CA ALA A 465 -12.15 -42.01 16.07
C ALA A 465 -13.12 -41.64 14.94
N LEU A 466 -14.23 -40.95 15.30
CA LEU A 466 -15.27 -40.54 14.36
C LEU A 466 -14.86 -39.30 13.59
N TRP A 467 -13.95 -39.43 12.65
CA TRP A 467 -13.50 -38.33 11.80
C TRP A 467 -14.60 -37.89 10.82
N PRO A 468 -14.82 -36.57 10.63
CA PRO A 468 -15.66 -36.10 9.53
C PRO A 468 -15.16 -36.59 8.17
N SER A 469 -16.06 -36.73 7.21
CA SER A 469 -15.73 -37.25 5.88
C SER A 469 -14.73 -36.34 5.16
N GLY A 470 -13.63 -36.91 4.69
CA GLY A 470 -12.59 -36.17 3.97
C GLY A 470 -11.45 -35.59 4.83
N CYS A 471 -11.51 -35.80 6.15
CA CYS A 471 -10.40 -35.45 7.05
C CYS A 471 -9.25 -36.44 6.95
N VAL A 472 -8.01 -35.93 7.00
CA VAL A 472 -6.79 -36.74 7.01
C VAL A 472 -5.91 -36.28 8.18
N LEU A 473 -5.66 -37.16 9.14
CA LEU A 473 -4.68 -36.92 10.21
C LEU A 473 -3.28 -36.99 9.61
N VAL A 474 -2.55 -35.90 9.62
CA VAL A 474 -1.22 -35.76 9.00
C VAL A 474 -0.10 -36.11 9.96
N ASN A 475 -0.22 -35.67 11.22
CA ASN A 475 0.78 -35.88 12.25
C ASN A 475 0.15 -35.82 13.65
N VAL A 476 0.76 -36.50 14.62
CA VAL A 476 0.42 -36.42 16.05
C VAL A 476 1.69 -36.03 16.79
N ARG A 477 1.61 -34.97 17.62
CA ARG A 477 2.74 -34.56 18.48
C ARG A 477 2.36 -34.78 19.93
N ARG A 478 3.14 -35.65 20.60
CA ARG A 478 3.01 -35.95 22.04
C ARG A 478 4.24 -35.41 22.78
N GLY A 479 4.10 -34.27 23.43
CA GLY A 479 5.21 -33.56 24.02
C GLY A 479 6.29 -33.23 22.96
N PRO A 480 7.56 -33.67 23.11
CA PRO A 480 8.62 -33.43 22.15
C PRO A 480 8.66 -34.43 20.96
N HIS A 481 7.82 -35.48 20.99
CA HIS A 481 7.85 -36.58 20.02
C HIS A 481 6.80 -36.42 18.94
N GLU A 482 7.21 -36.59 17.68
CA GLU A 482 6.31 -36.68 16.54
C GLU A 482 5.98 -38.15 16.24
N LEU A 483 4.71 -38.47 16.21
CA LEU A 483 4.19 -39.82 15.99
C LEU A 483 3.51 -39.90 14.62
N ALA A 484 3.88 -40.91 13.85
CA ALA A 484 3.17 -41.16 12.59
C ALA A 484 1.74 -41.64 12.88
N PRO A 485 0.70 -41.09 12.25
CA PRO A 485 -0.69 -41.49 12.46
C PRO A 485 -0.91 -42.88 11.81
N ARG A 486 -0.86 -43.90 12.64
CA ARG A 486 -1.17 -45.30 12.24
C ARG A 486 -2.52 -45.65 12.84
N ASP A 487 -3.26 -46.53 12.16
CA ASP A 487 -4.61 -46.94 12.55
C ASP A 487 -4.72 -47.40 14.02
N GLY A 488 -3.66 -48.06 14.54
CA GLY A 488 -3.62 -48.53 15.94
C GLY A 488 -3.04 -47.53 16.95
N LEU A 489 -2.68 -46.31 16.53
CA LEU A 489 -2.16 -45.31 17.47
C LEU A 489 -3.30 -44.80 18.36
N GLU A 490 -3.18 -45.00 19.67
CA GLU A 490 -4.08 -44.48 20.67
C GLU A 490 -3.80 -43.01 20.94
N LEU A 491 -4.82 -42.15 20.78
CA LEU A 491 -4.77 -40.71 21.04
C LEU A 491 -4.94 -40.48 22.55
N GLN A 492 -4.14 -39.58 23.10
CA GLN A 492 -4.14 -39.30 24.53
C GLN A 492 -4.38 -37.78 24.75
N ALA A 493 -5.02 -37.47 25.86
CA ALA A 493 -5.16 -36.08 26.28
C ALA A 493 -3.82 -35.34 26.30
N GLY A 494 -3.76 -34.17 25.70
CA GLY A 494 -2.54 -33.38 25.52
C GLY A 494 -1.81 -33.62 24.20
N ASP A 495 -2.24 -34.59 23.37
CA ASP A 495 -1.70 -34.75 22.02
C ASP A 495 -2.09 -33.56 21.13
N ALA A 496 -1.15 -33.03 20.36
CA ALA A 496 -1.46 -32.06 19.31
C ALA A 496 -1.61 -32.78 17.96
N LEU A 497 -2.80 -32.70 17.39
CA LEU A 497 -3.18 -33.36 16.14
C LEU A 497 -3.11 -32.36 14.99
N PHE A 498 -2.44 -32.70 13.92
CA PHE A 498 -2.42 -31.94 12.67
C PHE A 498 -3.32 -32.61 11.65
N VAL A 499 -4.51 -32.03 11.46
CA VAL A 499 -5.59 -32.61 10.61
C VAL A 499 -5.78 -31.76 9.37
N LEU A 500 -5.68 -32.37 8.20
CA LEU A 500 -6.06 -31.77 6.93
C LEU A 500 -7.56 -32.00 6.72
N THR A 501 -8.36 -30.94 6.70
CA THR A 501 -9.83 -31.00 6.62
C THR A 501 -10.39 -29.95 5.69
N ASP A 502 -11.66 -30.06 5.32
CA ASP A 502 -12.36 -28.98 4.66
C ASP A 502 -12.70 -27.86 5.67
N ALA A 503 -12.67 -26.60 5.22
CA ALA A 503 -12.87 -25.45 6.09
C ALA A 503 -14.24 -25.46 6.81
N ASP A 504 -15.23 -26.13 6.22
CA ASP A 504 -16.58 -26.25 6.77
C ASP A 504 -16.66 -27.26 7.94
N ASP A 505 -15.70 -28.21 8.02
CA ASP A 505 -15.66 -29.25 9.05
C ASP A 505 -14.79 -28.87 10.27
N THR A 506 -14.17 -27.68 10.25
CA THR A 506 -13.29 -27.22 11.34
C THR A 506 -13.99 -27.12 12.68
N ALA A 507 -15.23 -26.65 12.72
CA ALA A 507 -16.03 -26.54 13.94
C ALA A 507 -16.38 -27.92 14.52
N ALA A 508 -16.69 -28.90 13.67
CA ALA A 508 -16.98 -30.27 14.08
C ALA A 508 -15.75 -30.96 14.67
N LEU A 509 -14.56 -30.74 14.07
CA LEU A 509 -13.28 -31.27 14.58
C LEU A 509 -12.89 -30.63 15.90
N GLN A 510 -13.09 -29.32 16.05
CA GLN A 510 -12.84 -28.64 17.32
C GLN A 510 -13.73 -29.16 18.43
N ALA A 511 -15.01 -29.44 18.14
CA ALA A 511 -15.94 -30.02 19.10
C ALA A 511 -15.54 -31.46 19.52
N LEU A 512 -15.00 -32.29 18.59
CA LEU A 512 -14.50 -33.62 18.92
C LEU A 512 -13.26 -33.63 19.82
N ALA A 513 -12.42 -32.62 19.66
CA ALA A 513 -11.19 -32.47 20.44
C ALA A 513 -11.39 -31.70 21.78
N ALA A 514 -12.50 -30.98 21.91
CA ALA A 514 -12.80 -30.19 23.10
C ALA A 514 -13.07 -31.06 24.34
N GLU A 515 -12.72 -30.54 25.49
CA GLU A 515 -13.01 -31.14 26.80
C GLU A 515 -14.51 -31.20 27.03
N HIS A 516 -15.05 -32.37 27.39
CA HIS A 516 -16.46 -32.53 27.83
C HIS A 516 -16.49 -32.53 29.37
N PRO A 517 -16.96 -31.46 30.02
CA PRO A 517 -16.96 -31.38 31.49
C PRO A 517 -18.03 -32.26 32.14
N ASP A 518 -18.99 -32.82 31.36
CA ASP A 518 -20.13 -33.56 31.91
C ASP A 518 -20.36 -34.92 31.18
N GLN A 519 -19.55 -35.94 31.55
CA GLN A 519 -19.99 -37.36 31.55
C GLN A 519 -19.21 -38.16 32.58
#